data_f48a79bf37fdf001c05a5184c40c4e6e
#
_entry.id   f48a79bf37fdf001c05a5184c40c4e6e
#
_cell.length_a   1.000
_cell.length_b   1.000
_cell.length_c   1.000
_cell.angle_alpha   90.00
_cell.angle_beta   90.00
_cell.angle_gamma   90.00
#
_symmetry.space_group_name_H-M   'P 1'
#
loop_
_entity.id
_entity.type
_entity.pdbx_description
1 polymer ?
#
loop_
_entity_poly.entity_id
_entity_poly.type
_entity_poly.pdbx_seq_one_letter_code
_entity_poly.pdbx_strand_id
1 'polypeptide(L)'
;MKKKVTAFAIFASTFAFSQVGIGTNSPHSSSILDLTATDKALLLPRVANTAAVASPVNGMMIYDISSECIKGYENNAWTNCLSAQAGSLSTLTCSSAVVTGSLISGEAASGVSASIPYTGTGGVYNGQSVSSTGVTGLTASIMAGTFVDGSGNLVYNITGTPSGAGTASFDINIGGQTCTLSVSVNLIPPGPITFANCSTVFNGISM
;
A
#
# COMPACT_ATOMS: atom_id res chain seq x y z
N MET A 1 -21.81 45.12 -54.59
CA MET A 1 -21.93 43.77 -54.06
C MET A 1 -20.60 43.23 -53.54
N LYS A 2 -19.46 43.38 -54.22
CA LYS A 2 -18.12 42.83 -53.79
C LYS A 2 -17.68 43.30 -52.39
N LYS A 3 -17.86 44.59 -52.02
CA LYS A 3 -17.46 45.12 -50.69
C LYS A 3 -18.30 44.58 -49.53
N LYS A 4 -19.57 44.20 -49.72
CA LYS A 4 -20.43 43.63 -48.69
C LYS A 4 -20.11 42.16 -48.41
N VAL A 5 -19.69 41.40 -49.43
CA VAL A 5 -19.28 40.01 -49.31
C VAL A 5 -17.96 39.91 -48.55
N THR A 6 -16.99 40.84 -48.82
CA THR A 6 -15.70 40.86 -48.10
C THR A 6 -15.89 41.22 -46.63
N ALA A 7 -16.77 42.14 -46.26
CA ALA A 7 -17.08 42.51 -44.87
C ALA A 7 -17.74 41.35 -44.13
N PHE A 8 -18.61 40.56 -44.75
CA PHE A 8 -19.25 39.39 -44.16
C PHE A 8 -18.23 38.26 -43.93
N ALA A 9 -17.31 38.02 -44.86
CA ALA A 9 -16.27 37.02 -44.73
C ALA A 9 -15.29 37.34 -43.58
N ILE A 10 -14.94 38.60 -43.35
CA ILE A 10 -14.09 39.05 -42.24
C ILE A 10 -14.82 38.87 -40.89
N PHE A 11 -16.12 39.14 -40.86
CA PHE A 11 -16.90 38.99 -39.61
C PHE A 11 -17.13 37.52 -39.23
N ALA A 12 -17.20 36.57 -40.19
CA ALA A 12 -17.36 35.17 -39.95
C ALA A 12 -16.06 34.51 -39.42
N SER A 13 -14.88 35.10 -39.61
CA SER A 13 -13.60 34.56 -39.16
C SER A 13 -13.27 34.83 -37.67
N THR A 14 -14.08 35.63 -36.97
CA THR A 14 -13.83 36.02 -35.57
C THR A 14 -14.35 35.00 -34.54
N PHE A 15 -14.98 33.89 -34.97
CA PHE A 15 -15.50 32.85 -34.11
C PHE A 15 -14.65 31.53 -34.19
N ALA A 16 -13.34 31.65 -34.30
CA ALA A 16 -12.48 30.50 -34.23
C ALA A 16 -12.21 30.12 -32.76
N PHE A 17 -12.89 29.11 -32.27
CA PHE A 17 -12.57 28.49 -30.98
C PHE A 17 -11.24 27.72 -31.12
N SER A 18 -10.28 27.97 -30.20
CA SER A 18 -8.97 27.36 -30.24
C SER A 18 -8.91 25.95 -29.59
N GLN A 19 -10.06 25.44 -29.17
CA GLN A 19 -10.16 24.11 -28.57
C GLN A 19 -10.19 23.02 -29.64
N VAL A 20 -9.45 21.94 -29.40
CA VAL A 20 -9.41 20.78 -30.29
C VAL A 20 -10.20 19.63 -29.66
N GLY A 21 -11.31 19.26 -30.26
CA GLY A 21 -12.07 18.06 -29.92
C GLY A 21 -11.77 16.94 -30.92
N ILE A 22 -11.43 15.77 -30.46
CA ILE A 22 -11.32 14.57 -31.27
C ILE A 22 -12.35 13.57 -30.78
N GLY A 23 -13.31 13.23 -31.64
CA GLY A 23 -14.44 12.38 -31.27
C GLY A 23 -15.58 13.08 -30.54
N THR A 24 -15.48 14.41 -30.35
CA THR A 24 -16.51 15.28 -29.78
C THR A 24 -16.64 16.58 -30.57
N ASN A 25 -17.89 17.06 -30.75
CA ASN A 25 -18.18 18.37 -31.33
C ASN A 25 -18.36 19.48 -30.26
N SER A 26 -18.34 19.09 -28.99
CA SER A 26 -18.48 19.97 -27.83
C SER A 26 -17.38 19.68 -26.81
N PRO A 27 -16.13 20.13 -27.08
CA PRO A 27 -15.05 19.98 -26.10
C PRO A 27 -15.39 20.65 -24.79
N HIS A 28 -14.92 20.09 -23.67
CA HIS A 28 -15.12 20.67 -22.35
C HIS A 28 -14.49 22.07 -22.28
N SER A 29 -15.20 23.05 -21.76
CA SER A 29 -14.81 24.46 -21.78
C SER A 29 -13.47 24.78 -21.12
N SER A 30 -12.99 23.90 -20.23
CA SER A 30 -11.70 24.02 -19.52
C SER A 30 -10.59 23.18 -20.17
N SER A 31 -10.84 22.52 -21.31
CA SER A 31 -9.82 21.74 -22.01
C SER A 31 -9.38 22.43 -23.30
N ILE A 32 -8.11 22.35 -23.63
CA ILE A 32 -7.58 22.78 -24.92
C ILE A 32 -7.60 21.62 -25.93
N LEU A 33 -7.53 20.39 -25.44
CA LEU A 33 -7.67 19.14 -26.18
C LEU A 33 -8.63 18.24 -25.40
N ASP A 34 -9.69 17.80 -26.07
CA ASP A 34 -10.68 16.86 -25.54
C ASP A 34 -10.78 15.63 -26.46
N LEU A 35 -10.54 14.45 -25.90
CA LEU A 35 -10.54 13.17 -26.62
C LEU A 35 -11.73 12.34 -26.11
N THR A 36 -12.71 12.09 -26.93
CA THR A 36 -13.86 11.25 -26.59
C THR A 36 -13.93 10.05 -27.54
N ALA A 37 -13.87 8.84 -26.99
CA ALA A 37 -14.02 7.60 -27.76
C ALA A 37 -14.57 6.48 -26.86
N THR A 38 -15.27 5.53 -27.47
CA THR A 38 -15.77 4.31 -26.80
C THR A 38 -14.90 3.08 -27.07
N ASP A 39 -14.09 3.13 -28.12
CA ASP A 39 -13.32 2.00 -28.68
C ASP A 39 -11.86 2.34 -29.03
N LYS A 40 -11.42 3.55 -28.74
CA LYS A 40 -10.08 4.06 -29.07
C LYS A 40 -9.43 4.68 -27.85
N ALA A 41 -8.09 4.67 -27.80
CA ALA A 41 -7.29 5.24 -26.72
C ALA A 41 -6.29 6.26 -27.26
N LEU A 42 -5.75 7.08 -26.36
CA LEU A 42 -4.60 7.91 -26.63
C LEU A 42 -3.33 7.05 -26.57
N LEU A 43 -2.59 6.98 -27.66
CA LEU A 43 -1.24 6.38 -27.69
C LEU A 43 -0.21 7.46 -27.39
N LEU A 44 0.42 7.36 -26.22
CA LEU A 44 1.49 8.28 -25.82
C LEU A 44 2.76 8.06 -26.65
N PRO A 45 3.65 9.06 -26.78
CA PRO A 45 4.98 8.89 -27.35
C PRO A 45 5.72 7.75 -26.67
N ARG A 46 6.20 6.78 -27.44
CA ARG A 46 6.94 5.61 -26.97
C ARG A 46 8.42 5.84 -27.16
N VAL A 47 9.16 5.92 -26.07
CA VAL A 47 10.61 6.18 -26.06
C VAL A 47 11.37 4.99 -25.50
N ALA A 48 12.60 4.79 -25.92
CA ALA A 48 13.42 3.66 -25.47
C ALA A 48 13.58 3.66 -23.93
N ASN A 49 13.81 4.85 -23.35
CA ASN A 49 13.89 5.11 -21.92
C ASN A 49 13.78 6.62 -21.66
N THR A 50 13.75 7.04 -20.41
CA THR A 50 13.65 8.45 -20.03
C THR A 50 14.81 9.32 -20.52
N ALA A 51 16.02 8.77 -20.72
CA ALA A 51 17.19 9.50 -21.20
C ALA A 51 17.09 9.86 -22.70
N ALA A 52 16.20 9.22 -23.46
CA ALA A 52 15.95 9.56 -24.86
C ALA A 52 15.27 10.93 -25.05
N VAL A 53 14.67 11.49 -23.99
CA VAL A 53 14.08 12.83 -24.01
C VAL A 53 15.13 13.84 -23.54
N ALA A 54 15.77 14.54 -24.48
CA ALA A 54 16.95 15.36 -24.20
C ALA A 54 16.69 16.60 -23.32
N SER A 55 15.49 17.15 -23.31
CA SER A 55 15.14 18.36 -22.53
C SER A 55 13.70 18.26 -22.03
N PRO A 56 13.44 17.39 -21.06
CA PRO A 56 12.08 17.21 -20.57
C PRO A 56 11.61 18.46 -19.80
N VAL A 57 10.32 18.77 -19.91
CA VAL A 57 9.67 19.83 -19.14
C VAL A 57 8.51 19.25 -18.33
N ASN A 58 8.23 19.87 -17.19
CA ASN A 58 7.14 19.45 -16.30
C ASN A 58 5.80 19.40 -17.05
N GLY A 59 5.06 18.30 -16.85
CA GLY A 59 3.80 17.99 -17.53
C GLY A 59 3.93 17.07 -18.75
N MET A 60 5.15 16.70 -19.17
CA MET A 60 5.32 15.68 -20.22
C MET A 60 4.91 14.29 -19.71
N MET A 61 4.33 13.51 -20.63
CA MET A 61 3.98 12.09 -20.41
C MET A 61 4.53 11.25 -21.56
N ILE A 62 5.11 10.11 -21.23
CA ILE A 62 5.66 9.14 -22.18
C ILE A 62 5.30 7.70 -21.78
N TYR A 63 5.38 6.78 -22.74
CA TYR A 63 5.52 5.36 -22.47
C TYR A 63 7.00 4.98 -22.57
N ASP A 64 7.61 4.60 -21.45
CA ASP A 64 9.00 4.14 -21.36
C ASP A 64 9.05 2.65 -21.70
N ILE A 65 9.66 2.30 -22.84
CA ILE A 65 9.75 0.92 -23.34
C ILE A 65 10.62 0.05 -22.40
N SER A 66 11.68 0.62 -21.83
CA SER A 66 12.59 -0.14 -20.96
C SER A 66 11.96 -0.53 -19.62
N SER A 67 11.03 0.27 -19.13
CA SER A 67 10.29 0.04 -17.89
C SER A 67 8.88 -0.50 -18.14
N GLU A 68 8.47 -0.61 -19.42
CA GLU A 68 7.13 -1.06 -19.87
C GLU A 68 5.96 -0.32 -19.21
N CYS A 69 6.11 0.99 -18.94
CA CYS A 69 5.11 1.75 -18.23
C CYS A 69 5.01 3.22 -18.66
N ILE A 70 3.93 3.89 -18.25
CA ILE A 70 3.75 5.33 -18.43
C ILE A 70 4.48 6.06 -17.31
N LYS A 71 5.22 7.12 -17.69
CA LYS A 71 5.89 8.04 -16.78
C LYS A 71 5.51 9.47 -17.08
N GLY A 72 5.40 10.28 -16.02
CA GLY A 72 5.26 11.73 -16.09
C GLY A 72 6.57 12.43 -15.74
N TYR A 73 6.76 13.66 -16.21
CA TYR A 73 7.87 14.51 -15.78
C TYR A 73 7.33 15.61 -14.88
N GLU A 74 7.69 15.57 -13.59
CA GLU A 74 7.19 16.46 -12.53
C GLU A 74 8.34 16.86 -11.61
N ASN A 75 8.31 18.07 -11.07
CA ASN A 75 9.37 18.60 -10.18
C ASN A 75 10.79 18.43 -10.74
N ASN A 76 10.96 18.62 -12.06
CA ASN A 76 12.21 18.43 -12.77
C ASN A 76 12.82 17.01 -12.71
N ALA A 77 11.97 16.01 -12.51
CA ALA A 77 12.34 14.59 -12.48
C ALA A 77 11.28 13.71 -13.15
N TRP A 78 11.69 12.58 -13.70
CA TRP A 78 10.78 11.55 -14.15
C TRP A 78 10.18 10.80 -12.95
N THR A 79 8.87 10.62 -12.95
CA THR A 79 8.20 9.80 -11.94
C THR A 79 8.57 8.32 -12.08
N ASN A 80 8.30 7.54 -11.04
CA ASN A 80 8.15 6.10 -11.18
C ASN A 80 6.97 5.80 -12.13
N CYS A 81 6.77 4.54 -12.49
CA CYS A 81 5.63 4.14 -13.31
C CYS A 81 4.32 4.66 -12.71
N LEU A 82 3.50 5.36 -13.51
CA LEU A 82 2.20 5.88 -13.07
C LEU A 82 1.19 4.76 -12.78
N SER A 83 1.32 3.61 -13.43
CA SER A 83 0.69 2.37 -12.99
C SER A 83 1.61 1.74 -11.95
N ALA A 84 1.24 1.79 -10.70
CA ALA A 84 1.89 1.00 -9.67
C ALA A 84 1.74 -0.48 -10.04
N GLN A 85 2.83 -1.10 -10.52
CA GLN A 85 2.82 -2.54 -10.80
C GLN A 85 2.60 -3.27 -9.48
N ALA A 86 1.61 -4.16 -9.46
CA ALA A 86 1.42 -5.04 -8.31
C ALA A 86 2.69 -5.84 -8.08
N GLY A 87 3.24 -5.74 -6.88
CA GLY A 87 4.41 -6.51 -6.49
C GLY A 87 4.05 -7.98 -6.30
N SER A 88 4.98 -8.88 -6.60
CA SER A 88 4.83 -10.31 -6.36
C SER A 88 5.99 -10.85 -5.54
N LEU A 89 5.68 -11.84 -4.69
CA LEU A 89 6.67 -12.53 -3.89
C LEU A 89 7.00 -13.89 -4.51
N SER A 90 8.29 -14.22 -4.50
CA SER A 90 8.77 -15.59 -4.82
C SER A 90 8.71 -16.48 -3.59
N THR A 91 9.03 -15.90 -2.41
CA THR A 91 8.96 -16.59 -1.12
C THR A 91 8.38 -15.69 -0.04
N LEU A 92 7.67 -16.27 0.91
CA LEU A 92 7.24 -15.64 2.16
C LEU A 92 7.39 -16.66 3.28
N THR A 93 8.27 -16.38 4.27
CA THR A 93 8.70 -17.39 5.23
C THR A 93 8.27 -17.04 6.65
N CYS A 94 7.01 -17.35 7.00
CA CYS A 94 6.47 -17.13 8.35
C CYS A 94 7.20 -17.94 9.44
N SER A 95 7.79 -19.10 9.11
CA SER A 95 8.56 -19.89 10.06
C SER A 95 9.87 -19.22 10.52
N SER A 96 10.35 -18.24 9.77
CA SER A 96 11.54 -17.42 10.10
C SER A 96 11.16 -16.03 10.60
N ALA A 97 9.88 -15.81 10.92
CA ALA A 97 9.43 -14.50 11.42
C ALA A 97 10.06 -14.21 12.80
N VAL A 98 10.49 -12.96 12.97
CA VAL A 98 10.99 -12.46 14.25
C VAL A 98 9.88 -11.66 14.91
N VAL A 99 9.42 -12.12 16.07
CA VAL A 99 8.41 -11.43 16.89
C VAL A 99 9.10 -10.55 17.92
N THR A 100 8.72 -9.28 17.96
CA THR A 100 9.16 -8.29 18.95
C THR A 100 8.00 -8.00 19.90
N GLY A 101 8.30 -7.88 21.19
CA GLY A 101 7.30 -7.74 22.24
C GLY A 101 6.79 -9.09 22.75
N SER A 102 5.84 -9.07 23.68
CA SER A 102 5.23 -10.26 24.26
C SER A 102 3.71 -10.10 24.37
N LEU A 103 3.01 -11.22 24.18
CA LEU A 103 1.56 -11.30 24.37
C LEU A 103 1.28 -12.02 25.69
N ILE A 104 0.40 -11.46 26.50
CA ILE A 104 -0.05 -12.03 27.79
C ILE A 104 -1.55 -12.21 27.72
N SER A 105 -2.02 -13.37 28.10
CA SER A 105 -3.45 -13.73 28.13
C SER A 105 -4.27 -12.69 28.88
N GLY A 106 -5.32 -12.17 28.26
CA GLY A 106 -6.23 -11.17 28.86
C GLY A 106 -5.68 -9.75 28.94
N GLU A 107 -4.43 -9.48 28.53
CA GLU A 107 -3.86 -8.15 28.48
C GLU A 107 -3.83 -7.60 27.03
N ALA A 108 -4.09 -6.31 26.87
CA ALA A 108 -4.03 -5.69 25.54
C ALA A 108 -2.59 -5.68 24.99
N ALA A 109 -2.39 -6.15 23.77
CA ALA A 109 -1.10 -6.14 23.08
C ALA A 109 -0.60 -4.69 22.92
N SER A 110 0.64 -4.43 23.33
CA SER A 110 1.29 -3.14 23.21
C SER A 110 2.71 -3.29 22.66
N GLY A 111 3.00 -2.61 21.55
CA GLY A 111 4.32 -2.65 20.91
C GLY A 111 4.71 -4.03 20.37
N VAL A 112 3.75 -4.89 20.07
CA VAL A 112 4.00 -6.23 19.53
C VAL A 112 3.98 -6.18 18.01
N SER A 113 5.03 -6.72 17.38
CA SER A 113 5.13 -6.81 15.93
C SER A 113 5.80 -8.11 15.49
N ALA A 114 5.54 -8.51 14.25
CA ALA A 114 6.19 -9.66 13.61
C ALA A 114 6.84 -9.23 12.30
N SER A 115 8.13 -9.44 12.14
CA SER A 115 8.90 -9.18 10.94
C SER A 115 9.06 -10.49 10.16
N ILE A 116 8.43 -10.58 8.98
CA ILE A 116 8.37 -11.79 8.14
C ILE A 116 9.28 -11.58 6.94
N PRO A 117 10.35 -12.39 6.77
CA PRO A 117 11.24 -12.28 5.63
C PRO A 117 10.57 -12.79 4.35
N TYR A 118 10.87 -12.11 3.24
CA TYR A 118 10.42 -12.47 1.90
C TYR A 118 11.51 -12.29 0.85
N THR A 119 11.30 -12.89 -0.32
CA THR A 119 11.98 -12.51 -1.57
C THR A 119 10.93 -12.27 -2.66
N GLY A 120 11.20 -11.33 -3.57
CA GLY A 120 10.23 -11.03 -4.61
C GLY A 120 10.72 -9.99 -5.59
N THR A 121 9.84 -9.59 -6.51
CA THR A 121 10.03 -8.45 -7.39
C THR A 121 9.44 -7.20 -6.74
N GLY A 122 10.04 -6.05 -6.97
CA GLY A 122 9.49 -4.77 -6.52
C GLY A 122 8.04 -4.56 -6.96
N GLY A 123 7.39 -3.55 -6.42
CA GLY A 123 5.99 -3.21 -6.74
C GLY A 123 5.15 -3.00 -5.49
N VAL A 124 3.91 -2.53 -5.69
CA VAL A 124 3.04 -2.17 -4.57
C VAL A 124 2.28 -3.36 -4.02
N TYR A 125 1.95 -3.30 -2.74
CA TYR A 125 0.98 -4.19 -2.09
C TYR A 125 -0.05 -3.38 -1.31
N ASN A 126 -1.26 -3.91 -1.23
CA ASN A 126 -2.31 -3.35 -0.41
C ASN A 126 -2.09 -3.70 1.07
N GLY A 127 -2.57 -2.84 1.96
CA GLY A 127 -2.62 -3.15 3.38
C GLY A 127 -3.48 -4.39 3.66
N GLN A 128 -3.15 -5.10 4.72
CA GLN A 128 -3.86 -6.30 5.15
C GLN A 128 -4.13 -6.25 6.65
N SER A 129 -5.25 -6.84 7.05
CA SER A 129 -5.63 -7.02 8.44
C SER A 129 -6.17 -8.44 8.61
N VAL A 130 -5.52 -9.23 9.47
CA VAL A 130 -5.79 -10.66 9.65
C VAL A 130 -6.12 -10.93 11.12
N SER A 131 -7.28 -11.51 11.38
CA SER A 131 -7.68 -11.93 12.73
C SER A 131 -6.99 -13.25 13.12
N SER A 132 -6.65 -13.39 14.37
CA SER A 132 -6.06 -14.63 14.90
C SER A 132 -7.05 -15.78 14.98
N THR A 133 -6.54 -16.98 14.74
CA THR A 133 -7.17 -18.28 15.02
C THR A 133 -6.39 -18.99 16.13
N GLY A 134 -6.96 -20.05 16.72
CA GLY A 134 -6.42 -20.67 17.93
C GLY A 134 -6.69 -19.77 19.13
N VAL A 135 -5.71 -19.03 19.63
CA VAL A 135 -5.95 -17.93 20.55
C VAL A 135 -6.51 -16.75 19.79
N THR A 136 -7.76 -16.42 20.01
CA THR A 136 -8.51 -15.36 19.35
C THR A 136 -8.35 -14.00 20.05
N GLY A 137 -8.94 -12.94 19.47
CA GLY A 137 -8.93 -11.58 20.04
C GLY A 137 -7.75 -10.72 19.61
N LEU A 138 -6.89 -11.23 18.73
CA LEU A 138 -5.76 -10.50 18.15
C LEU A 138 -5.96 -10.22 16.67
N THR A 139 -5.33 -9.14 16.19
CA THR A 139 -5.31 -8.77 14.78
C THR A 139 -3.88 -8.40 14.39
N ALA A 140 -3.37 -9.02 13.34
CA ALA A 140 -2.11 -8.65 12.69
C ALA A 140 -2.41 -7.74 11.50
N SER A 141 -1.82 -6.56 11.44
CA SER A 141 -2.07 -5.57 10.39
C SER A 141 -0.78 -5.02 9.80
N ILE A 142 -0.80 -4.80 8.48
CA ILE A 142 0.22 -4.08 7.74
C ILE A 142 -0.44 -3.03 6.86
N MET A 143 0.14 -1.85 6.78
CA MET A 143 -0.33 -0.80 5.87
C MET A 143 0.09 -1.10 4.43
N ALA A 144 -0.59 -0.47 3.46
CA ALA A 144 -0.16 -0.52 2.07
C ALA A 144 1.27 0.02 1.92
N GLY A 145 2.04 -0.57 1.01
CA GLY A 145 3.44 -0.22 0.82
C GLY A 145 4.00 -0.78 -0.48
N THR A 146 5.32 -0.85 -0.55
CA THR A 146 6.06 -1.40 -1.69
C THR A 146 7.00 -2.50 -1.24
N PHE A 147 7.03 -3.60 -2.01
CA PHE A 147 8.10 -4.59 -1.88
C PHE A 147 9.41 -4.03 -2.45
N VAL A 148 10.53 -4.33 -1.81
CA VAL A 148 11.86 -4.16 -2.43
C VAL A 148 12.10 -5.28 -3.43
N ASP A 149 12.82 -4.99 -4.50
CA ASP A 149 13.32 -6.03 -5.40
C ASP A 149 14.39 -6.86 -4.68
N GLY A 150 14.26 -8.19 -4.76
CA GLY A 150 15.10 -9.11 -4.00
C GLY A 150 14.55 -9.44 -2.61
N SER A 151 15.40 -9.38 -1.58
CA SER A 151 15.05 -9.77 -0.21
C SER A 151 14.59 -8.58 0.63
N GLY A 152 13.54 -8.77 1.43
CA GLY A 152 13.01 -7.77 2.35
C GLY A 152 12.27 -8.39 3.53
N ASN A 153 11.67 -7.54 4.35
CA ASN A 153 10.85 -7.94 5.49
C ASN A 153 9.51 -7.20 5.47
N LEU A 154 8.44 -7.92 5.80
CA LEU A 154 7.13 -7.33 6.08
C LEU A 154 6.92 -7.25 7.58
N VAL A 155 6.57 -6.08 8.08
CA VAL A 155 6.34 -5.87 9.52
C VAL A 155 4.85 -5.74 9.78
N TYR A 156 4.28 -6.75 10.43
CA TYR A 156 2.91 -6.75 10.91
C TYR A 156 2.85 -6.27 12.36
N ASN A 157 2.02 -5.28 12.63
CA ASN A 157 1.70 -4.86 13.99
C ASN A 157 0.57 -5.74 14.53
N ILE A 158 0.74 -6.26 15.75
CA ILE A 158 -0.23 -7.12 16.41
C ILE A 158 -0.92 -6.33 17.51
N THR A 159 -2.23 -6.25 17.43
CA THR A 159 -3.09 -5.50 18.36
C THR A 159 -4.25 -6.37 18.86
N GLY A 160 -4.94 -5.92 19.90
CA GLY A 160 -6.08 -6.62 20.49
C GLY A 160 -5.74 -7.24 21.84
N THR A 161 -6.68 -8.01 22.39
CA THR A 161 -6.52 -8.68 23.68
C THR A 161 -6.71 -10.18 23.47
N PRO A 162 -5.67 -11.01 23.71
CA PRO A 162 -5.78 -12.45 23.48
C PRO A 162 -6.73 -13.10 24.48
N SER A 163 -7.58 -14.00 23.99
CA SER A 163 -8.61 -14.68 24.75
C SER A 163 -8.09 -15.71 25.75
N GLY A 164 -6.82 -16.11 25.64
CA GLY A 164 -6.20 -17.14 26.47
C GLY A 164 -4.71 -17.26 26.19
N ALA A 165 -4.03 -18.13 26.90
CA ALA A 165 -2.65 -18.51 26.60
C ALA A 165 -2.61 -19.65 25.58
N GLY A 166 -1.51 -19.73 24.82
CA GLY A 166 -1.31 -20.71 23.75
C GLY A 166 -0.74 -20.11 22.50
N THR A 167 -1.16 -20.59 21.34
CA THR A 167 -0.68 -20.09 20.03
C THR A 167 -1.78 -19.33 19.31
N ALA A 168 -1.51 -18.10 18.95
CA ALA A 168 -2.30 -17.30 18.00
C ALA A 168 -1.72 -17.50 16.61
N SER A 169 -2.55 -17.85 15.63
CA SER A 169 -2.15 -18.10 14.26
C SER A 169 -2.83 -17.10 13.32
N PHE A 170 -2.08 -16.55 12.36
CA PHE A 170 -2.55 -15.58 11.37
C PHE A 170 -2.24 -16.09 9.97
N ASP A 171 -3.25 -16.26 9.14
CA ASP A 171 -3.08 -16.72 7.76
C ASP A 171 -2.82 -15.50 6.86
N ILE A 172 -1.56 -15.26 6.59
CA ILE A 172 -1.08 -14.16 5.75
C ILE A 172 -1.19 -14.55 4.27
N ASN A 173 -1.77 -13.65 3.46
CA ASN A 173 -1.85 -13.78 2.00
C ASN A 173 -1.49 -12.43 1.35
N ILE A 174 -0.28 -12.30 0.85
CA ILE A 174 0.23 -11.04 0.29
C ILE A 174 1.22 -11.31 -0.84
N GLY A 175 1.19 -10.50 -1.90
CA GLY A 175 2.10 -10.63 -3.03
C GLY A 175 2.02 -11.98 -3.76
N GLY A 176 0.86 -12.66 -3.72
CA GLY A 176 0.64 -13.98 -4.33
C GLY A 176 1.19 -15.16 -3.52
N GLN A 177 1.74 -14.92 -2.31
CA GLN A 177 2.21 -15.96 -1.41
C GLN A 177 1.35 -16.04 -0.15
N THR A 178 1.28 -17.24 0.42
CA THR A 178 0.55 -17.51 1.66
C THR A 178 1.44 -18.19 2.68
N CYS A 179 1.32 -17.82 3.95
CA CYS A 179 1.92 -18.55 5.07
C CYS A 179 1.15 -18.28 6.37
N THR A 180 1.26 -19.16 7.34
CA THR A 180 0.68 -19.00 8.68
C THR A 180 1.73 -18.48 9.65
N LEU A 181 1.53 -17.27 10.16
CA LEU A 181 2.33 -16.69 11.24
C LEU A 181 1.81 -17.21 12.58
N SER A 182 2.66 -17.85 13.39
CA SER A 182 2.32 -18.35 14.72
C SER A 182 3.02 -17.53 15.78
N VAL A 183 2.26 -17.02 16.75
CA VAL A 183 2.78 -16.21 17.86
C VAL A 183 2.32 -16.80 19.18
N SER A 184 3.25 -16.98 20.11
CA SER A 184 2.95 -17.51 21.44
C SER A 184 2.34 -16.43 22.34
N VAL A 185 1.30 -16.80 23.05
CA VAL A 185 0.66 -15.99 24.10
C VAL A 185 0.93 -16.66 25.46
N ASN A 186 1.57 -15.92 26.33
CA ASN A 186 1.97 -16.39 27.66
C ASN A 186 0.81 -16.30 28.65
N LEU A 187 0.87 -17.13 29.70
CA LEU A 187 0.00 -16.96 30.87
C LEU A 187 0.34 -15.65 31.60
N ILE A 188 -0.64 -15.09 32.28
CA ILE A 188 -0.39 -14.01 33.25
C ILE A 188 0.61 -14.54 34.29
N PRO A 189 1.74 -13.86 34.52
CA PRO A 189 2.65 -14.24 35.59
C PRO A 189 1.90 -14.27 36.92
N PRO A 190 2.09 -15.30 37.79
CA PRO A 190 1.48 -15.28 39.10
C PRO A 190 1.95 -14.03 39.83
N GLY A 191 1.01 -13.24 40.31
CA GLY A 191 1.31 -12.05 41.12
C GLY A 191 2.13 -12.44 42.37
N PRO A 192 2.89 -11.51 42.95
CA PRO A 192 3.63 -11.77 44.18
C PRO A 192 2.63 -12.28 45.23
N ILE A 193 2.90 -13.46 45.78
CA ILE A 193 2.12 -14.00 46.91
C ILE A 193 2.43 -13.12 48.12
N THR A 194 1.60 -12.14 48.38
CA THR A 194 1.65 -11.42 49.66
C THR A 194 0.99 -12.31 50.73
N PHE A 195 1.80 -12.92 51.57
CA PHE A 195 1.33 -13.51 52.80
C PHE A 195 0.81 -12.37 53.70
N ALA A 196 -0.46 -12.01 53.57
CA ALA A 196 -1.08 -11.16 54.56
C ALA A 196 -1.08 -11.90 55.87
N ASN A 197 -0.19 -11.51 56.79
CA ASN A 197 -0.12 -11.88 58.22
C ASN A 197 -0.86 -13.19 58.54
N CYS A 198 -0.18 -14.33 58.46
CA CYS A 198 -0.53 -15.48 59.22
C CYS A 198 -0.23 -15.15 60.69
N SER A 199 -1.14 -14.48 61.34
CA SER A 199 -1.21 -14.42 62.78
C SER A 199 -1.66 -15.81 63.23
N THR A 200 -0.72 -16.74 63.42
CA THR A 200 -0.96 -17.98 64.08
C THR A 200 -1.18 -17.68 65.57
N VAL A 201 -2.46 -17.38 65.93
CA VAL A 201 -2.86 -17.57 67.29
C VAL A 201 -3.03 -19.08 67.50
N PHE A 202 -1.96 -19.78 67.74
CA PHE A 202 -2.02 -21.07 68.35
C PHE A 202 -2.38 -20.88 69.80
N ASN A 203 -3.64 -21.26 70.15
CA ASN A 203 -4.15 -21.50 71.46
C ASN A 203 -3.09 -21.48 72.55
N GLY A 204 -2.82 -20.31 73.17
CA GLY A 204 -2.41 -20.17 74.58
C GLY A 204 -1.13 -20.87 75.07
N ILE A 205 -0.14 -21.11 74.17
CA ILE A 205 1.16 -21.62 74.64
C ILE A 205 2.23 -20.63 74.18
N SER A 206 2.67 -19.76 75.10
CA SER A 206 3.87 -18.98 75.03
C SER A 206 5.05 -19.93 75.18
N MET A 207 5.97 -19.98 74.21
CA MET A 207 7.35 -20.34 74.44
C MET A 207 8.24 -19.17 74.19
#